data_20698a6cd0c1500eaca6aa9711b41a9e
#
_entry.id   20698a6cd0c1500eaca6aa9711b41a9e
#
_cell.length_a   1.000
_cell.length_b   1.000
_cell.length_c   1.000
_cell.angle_alpha   90.00
_cell.angle_beta   90.00
_cell.angle_gamma   90.00
#
_symmetry.space_group_name_H-M   'P 1'
#
loop_
_entity.id
_entity.type
_entity.pdbx_description
1 polymer ?
#
loop_
_entity_poly.entity_id
_entity_poly.type
_entity_poly.pdbx_seq_one_letter_code
_entity_poly.pdbx_strand_id
1 'polypeptide(L)'
;PEKPAFRKCYERLELAAREHGWSIPSRATAFRRIQQLDEAMVVACREGEHALMHLIPAQQRTVEHLDAMQWINGDGYLHNVFVRWFNGDVIRPKTWFWQDVKTRKILGWRCDVSENIDSIRLSFMDVVTRYGIPEDFHITIDNTRGAANKWLTGGAPNRYRFKVKEDDPKGLFLLMGAKMHWTSVVAGKGWGQAKPVERAFGVGGLE
;
A
#
# COMPACT_ATOMS: atom_id res chain seq x y z
N PRO A 1 5.68 -2.91 23.05
CA PRO A 1 6.10 -2.18 24.26
C PRO A 1 4.87 -1.81 25.09
N GLU A 2 4.95 -2.07 26.40
CA GLU A 2 3.90 -1.65 27.32
C GLU A 2 3.81 -0.12 27.29
N LYS A 3 2.59 0.44 27.13
CA LYS A 3 2.32 1.87 27.23
C LYS A 3 1.75 2.17 28.63
N PRO A 4 2.57 2.27 29.68
CA PRO A 4 2.06 2.48 31.02
C PRO A 4 1.41 3.86 31.14
N ALA A 5 0.31 3.94 31.89
CA ALA A 5 -0.31 5.22 32.21
C ALA A 5 0.68 6.10 32.99
N PHE A 6 0.61 7.44 32.79
CA PHE A 6 1.49 8.40 33.46
C PHE A 6 1.56 8.19 34.98
N ARG A 7 0.43 7.87 35.63
CA ARG A 7 0.38 7.57 37.06
C ARG A 7 1.34 6.46 37.46
N LYS A 8 1.34 5.34 36.74
CA LYS A 8 2.27 4.21 37.01
C LYS A 8 3.73 4.60 36.79
N CYS A 9 4.03 5.42 35.76
CA CYS A 9 5.38 5.93 35.54
C CYS A 9 5.83 6.82 36.71
N TYR A 10 4.97 7.69 37.18
CA TYR A 10 5.27 8.58 38.29
C TYR A 10 5.44 7.83 39.63
N GLU A 11 4.61 6.83 39.92
CA GLU A 11 4.77 5.94 41.09
C GLU A 11 6.13 5.23 41.09
N ARG A 12 6.60 4.75 39.90
CA ARG A 12 7.94 4.16 39.76
C ARG A 12 9.04 5.20 39.97
N LEU A 13 8.86 6.43 39.49
CA LEU A 13 9.79 7.53 39.72
C LEU A 13 9.88 7.89 41.20
N GLU A 14 8.76 7.91 41.94
CA GLU A 14 8.73 8.16 43.40
C GLU A 14 9.50 7.09 44.20
N LEU A 15 9.38 5.82 43.80
CA LEU A 15 10.13 4.73 44.39
C LEU A 15 11.63 4.90 44.18
N ALA A 16 12.06 5.11 42.94
CA ALA A 16 13.46 5.34 42.62
C ALA A 16 14.02 6.59 43.29
N ALA A 17 13.22 7.67 43.39
CA ALA A 17 13.64 8.90 44.06
C ALA A 17 13.88 8.67 45.56
N ARG A 18 13.09 7.83 46.22
CA ARG A 18 13.31 7.45 47.65
C ARG A 18 14.58 6.63 47.80
N GLU A 19 14.82 5.67 46.91
CA GLU A 19 16.02 4.81 46.94
C GLU A 19 17.31 5.60 46.71
N HIS A 20 17.28 6.59 45.81
CA HIS A 20 18.45 7.36 45.43
C HIS A 20 18.54 8.76 46.08
N GLY A 21 17.60 9.14 46.92
CA GLY A 21 17.59 10.46 47.54
C GLY A 21 17.32 11.63 46.58
N TRP A 22 16.61 11.41 45.48
CA TRP A 22 16.35 12.45 44.48
C TRP A 22 15.20 13.36 44.88
N SER A 23 15.36 14.66 44.65
CA SER A 23 14.27 15.63 44.70
C SER A 23 13.53 15.64 43.36
N ILE A 24 12.26 15.29 43.36
CA ILE A 24 11.43 15.24 42.17
C ILE A 24 10.28 16.26 42.26
N PRO A 25 9.80 16.80 41.12
CA PRO A 25 8.64 17.71 41.12
C PRO A 25 7.38 16.96 41.50
N SER A 26 6.35 17.68 41.98
CA SER A 26 5.05 17.09 42.23
C SER A 26 4.47 16.43 40.97
N ARG A 27 3.60 15.43 41.18
CA ARG A 27 2.93 14.72 40.08
C ARG A 27 2.23 15.67 39.09
N ALA A 28 1.55 16.71 39.61
CA ALA A 28 0.87 17.72 38.79
C ALA A 28 1.88 18.54 37.95
N THR A 29 3.01 18.90 38.53
CA THR A 29 4.09 19.62 37.82
C THR A 29 4.76 18.75 36.77
N ALA A 30 5.05 17.48 37.07
CA ALA A 30 5.59 16.55 36.13
C ALA A 30 4.64 16.31 34.96
N PHE A 31 3.34 16.16 35.22
CA PHE A 31 2.33 16.00 34.18
C PHE A 31 2.24 17.21 33.25
N ARG A 32 2.21 18.44 33.82
CA ARG A 32 2.21 19.66 32.99
C ARG A 32 3.45 19.79 32.09
N ARG A 33 4.62 19.41 32.59
CA ARG A 33 5.85 19.40 31.79
C ARG A 33 5.79 18.42 30.62
N ILE A 34 5.21 17.23 30.84
CA ILE A 34 5.02 16.24 29.79
C ILE A 34 4.04 16.73 28.73
N GLN A 35 2.96 17.43 29.14
CA GLN A 35 2.01 18.02 28.19
C GLN A 35 2.60 19.17 27.34
N GLN A 36 3.73 19.74 27.73
CA GLN A 36 4.45 20.76 26.98
C GLN A 36 5.45 20.18 25.98
N LEU A 37 5.69 18.87 26.03
CA LEU A 37 6.56 18.21 25.05
C LEU A 37 5.88 18.19 23.66
N ASP A 38 6.69 18.23 22.64
CA ASP A 38 6.24 18.10 21.26
C ASP A 38 5.46 16.80 21.07
N GLU A 39 4.28 16.87 20.46
CA GLU A 39 3.38 15.72 20.27
C GLU A 39 4.07 14.64 19.42
N ALA A 40 4.79 15.01 18.37
CA ALA A 40 5.49 14.08 17.50
C ALA A 40 6.56 13.30 18.27
N MET A 41 7.29 13.99 19.16
CA MET A 41 8.28 13.37 20.06
C MET A 41 7.64 12.36 21.00
N VAL A 42 6.51 12.74 21.63
CA VAL A 42 5.79 11.88 22.57
C VAL A 42 5.26 10.64 21.84
N VAL A 43 4.64 10.79 20.68
CA VAL A 43 4.11 9.69 19.86
C VAL A 43 5.24 8.80 19.39
N ALA A 44 6.36 9.35 18.87
CA ALA A 44 7.50 8.56 18.44
C ALA A 44 8.07 7.68 19.56
N CYS A 45 8.27 8.27 20.75
CA CYS A 45 8.83 7.56 21.91
C CYS A 45 7.88 6.53 22.52
N ARG A 46 6.57 6.77 22.51
CA ARG A 46 5.56 5.90 23.15
C ARG A 46 4.95 4.88 22.19
N GLU A 47 4.74 5.26 20.95
CA GLU A 47 3.95 4.50 19.97
C GLU A 47 4.78 3.98 18.82
N GLY A 48 5.97 4.54 18.67
CA GLY A 48 6.92 4.17 17.64
C GLY A 48 6.68 4.89 16.30
N GLU A 49 7.55 4.62 15.35
CA GLU A 49 7.63 5.30 14.06
C GLU A 49 6.32 5.18 13.25
N HIS A 50 5.65 4.03 13.32
CA HIS A 50 4.39 3.82 12.61
C HIS A 50 3.28 4.80 13.07
N ALA A 51 3.17 5.04 14.36
CA ALA A 51 2.19 6.00 14.89
C ALA A 51 2.56 7.44 14.55
N LEU A 52 3.86 7.78 14.56
CA LEU A 52 4.36 9.08 14.12
C LEU A 52 3.96 9.40 12.68
N MET A 53 3.96 8.40 11.80
CA MET A 53 3.55 8.58 10.39
C MET A 53 2.09 9.02 10.24
N HIS A 54 1.22 8.73 11.22
CA HIS A 54 -0.18 9.19 11.21
C HIS A 54 -0.34 10.68 11.56
N LEU A 55 0.66 11.29 12.20
CA LEU A 55 0.67 12.73 12.47
C LEU A 55 1.08 13.55 11.23
N ILE A 56 1.72 12.91 10.25
CA ILE A 56 2.11 13.59 9.02
C ILE A 56 0.85 13.75 8.15
N PRO A 57 0.47 14.97 7.76
CA PRO A 57 -0.68 15.18 6.88
C PRO A 57 -0.55 14.36 5.59
N ALA A 58 -1.65 13.74 5.17
CA ALA A 58 -1.68 13.02 3.91
C ALA A 58 -1.36 13.99 2.76
N GLN A 59 -0.28 13.73 2.04
CA GLN A 59 0.07 14.52 0.86
C GLN A 59 -0.97 14.25 -0.23
N GLN A 60 -1.66 15.30 -0.66
CA GLN A 60 -2.51 15.22 -1.85
C GLN A 60 -1.60 15.21 -3.08
N ARG A 61 -1.56 14.06 -3.76
CA ARG A 61 -0.87 13.97 -5.04
C ARG A 61 -1.79 14.49 -6.14
N THR A 62 -1.39 15.58 -6.77
CA THR A 62 -2.05 16.04 -8.00
C THR A 62 -1.66 15.13 -9.16
N VAL A 63 -2.59 14.93 -10.08
CA VAL A 63 -2.38 14.19 -11.33
C VAL A 63 -2.50 15.09 -12.55
N GLU A 64 -2.51 16.41 -12.34
CA GLU A 64 -2.70 17.42 -13.39
C GLU A 64 -1.58 17.38 -14.43
N HIS A 65 -0.37 17.07 -13.98
CA HIS A 65 0.83 16.98 -14.81
C HIS A 65 0.92 15.69 -15.66
N LEU A 66 0.03 14.71 -15.42
CA LEU A 66 0.01 13.47 -16.19
C LEU A 66 -0.82 13.61 -17.44
N ASP A 67 -0.44 12.89 -18.48
CA ASP A 67 -1.28 12.64 -19.65
C ASP A 67 -2.14 11.39 -19.44
N ALA A 68 -3.25 11.31 -20.18
CA ALA A 68 -4.08 10.11 -20.17
C ALA A 68 -3.26 8.91 -20.67
N MET A 69 -3.39 7.77 -20.02
CA MET A 69 -2.64 6.54 -20.29
C MET A 69 -1.16 6.58 -19.91
N GLN A 70 -0.58 7.72 -19.54
CA GLN A 70 0.82 7.80 -19.14
C GLN A 70 1.11 6.97 -17.90
N TRP A 71 0.17 6.90 -16.96
CA TRP A 71 0.31 6.13 -15.74
C TRP A 71 -0.93 5.31 -15.45
N ILE A 72 -0.79 4.00 -15.41
CA ILE A 72 -1.88 3.09 -15.02
C ILE A 72 -1.56 2.38 -13.71
N ASN A 73 -2.59 2.01 -12.98
CA ASN A 73 -2.44 1.13 -11.84
C ASN A 73 -3.30 -0.13 -11.99
N GLY A 74 -2.78 -1.23 -11.47
CA GLY A 74 -3.46 -2.53 -11.47
C GLY A 74 -3.70 -3.01 -10.06
N ASP A 75 -4.88 -3.59 -9.82
CA ASP A 75 -5.22 -4.25 -8.57
C ASP A 75 -6.26 -5.34 -8.75
N GLY A 76 -6.25 -6.30 -7.82
CA GLY A 76 -7.19 -7.40 -7.79
C GLY A 76 -8.29 -7.17 -6.75
N TYR A 77 -9.54 -7.26 -7.14
CA TYR A 77 -10.71 -7.14 -6.26
C TYR A 77 -11.42 -8.48 -6.07
N LEU A 78 -11.62 -8.91 -4.83
CA LEU A 78 -12.42 -10.08 -4.47
C LEU A 78 -13.85 -9.63 -4.24
N HIS A 79 -14.76 -10.04 -5.15
CA HIS A 79 -16.18 -9.67 -5.04
C HIS A 79 -16.83 -10.25 -3.79
N ASN A 80 -17.66 -9.46 -3.13
CA ASN A 80 -18.39 -9.90 -1.93
C ASN A 80 -19.75 -10.58 -2.29
N VAL A 81 -19.73 -11.39 -3.35
CA VAL A 81 -20.88 -12.12 -3.86
C VAL A 81 -20.48 -13.55 -4.20
N PHE A 82 -21.36 -14.51 -3.92
CA PHE A 82 -21.20 -15.89 -4.37
C PHE A 82 -21.87 -16.07 -5.72
N VAL A 83 -21.14 -16.65 -6.66
CA VAL A 83 -21.66 -16.98 -7.99
C VAL A 83 -21.43 -18.45 -8.29
N ARG A 84 -22.32 -19.04 -9.10
CA ARG A 84 -22.09 -20.37 -9.66
C ARG A 84 -21.18 -20.22 -10.87
N TRP A 85 -19.96 -20.77 -10.76
CA TRP A 85 -19.00 -20.73 -11.85
C TRP A 85 -19.35 -21.72 -12.95
N PHE A 86 -18.69 -21.62 -14.11
CA PHE A 86 -18.97 -22.44 -15.31
C PHE A 86 -18.81 -23.95 -15.07
N ASN A 87 -17.97 -24.37 -14.13
CA ASN A 87 -17.79 -25.77 -13.73
C ASN A 87 -18.81 -26.24 -12.68
N GLY A 88 -19.74 -25.38 -12.28
CA GLY A 88 -20.78 -25.69 -11.28
C GLY A 88 -20.43 -25.32 -9.85
N ASP A 89 -19.17 -24.98 -9.55
CA ASP A 89 -18.73 -24.60 -8.20
C ASP A 89 -19.33 -23.26 -7.78
N VAL A 90 -19.59 -23.11 -6.49
CA VAL A 90 -19.99 -21.84 -5.89
C VAL A 90 -18.74 -21.15 -5.36
N ILE A 91 -18.40 -20.02 -5.96
CA ILE A 91 -17.17 -19.30 -5.65
C ILE A 91 -17.44 -17.80 -5.39
N ARG A 92 -16.49 -17.14 -4.78
CA ARG A 92 -16.36 -15.67 -4.81
C ARG A 92 -15.36 -15.32 -5.91
N PRO A 93 -15.78 -14.73 -7.02
CA PRO A 93 -14.86 -14.41 -8.12
C PRO A 93 -13.92 -13.28 -7.75
N LYS A 94 -12.76 -13.25 -8.40
CA LYS A 94 -11.78 -12.20 -8.28
C LYS A 94 -11.55 -11.56 -9.63
N THR A 95 -11.60 -10.23 -9.68
CA THR A 95 -11.36 -9.46 -10.92
C THR A 95 -10.09 -8.65 -10.78
N TRP A 96 -9.23 -8.74 -11.78
CA TRP A 96 -8.11 -7.82 -11.93
C TRP A 96 -8.55 -6.64 -12.78
N PHE A 97 -8.24 -5.41 -12.33
CA PHE A 97 -8.57 -4.16 -13.00
C PHE A 97 -7.32 -3.36 -13.35
N TRP A 98 -7.38 -2.68 -14.48
CA TRP A 98 -6.43 -1.64 -14.85
C TRP A 98 -7.16 -0.29 -14.91
N GLN A 99 -6.63 0.71 -14.21
CA GLN A 99 -7.19 2.06 -14.17
C GLN A 99 -6.16 3.09 -14.58
N ASP A 100 -6.56 4.04 -15.43
CA ASP A 100 -5.77 5.22 -15.71
C ASP A 100 -5.72 6.17 -14.52
N VAL A 101 -4.53 6.56 -14.10
CA VAL A 101 -4.32 7.41 -12.90
C VAL A 101 -4.83 8.82 -13.15
N LYS A 102 -4.72 9.36 -14.38
CA LYS A 102 -5.19 10.69 -14.74
C LYS A 102 -6.71 10.79 -14.75
N THR A 103 -7.36 9.98 -15.56
CA THR A 103 -8.81 10.07 -15.85
C THR A 103 -9.68 9.25 -14.92
N ARG A 104 -9.09 8.35 -14.14
CA ARG A 104 -9.77 7.34 -13.29
C ARG A 104 -10.58 6.31 -14.07
N LYS A 105 -10.46 6.30 -15.39
CA LYS A 105 -11.16 5.33 -16.24
C LYS A 105 -10.61 3.92 -16.03
N ILE A 106 -11.52 2.95 -15.92
CA ILE A 106 -11.15 1.53 -16.02
C ILE A 106 -10.88 1.22 -17.49
N LEU A 107 -9.67 0.76 -17.76
CA LEU A 107 -9.15 0.51 -19.10
C LEU A 107 -9.36 -0.92 -19.56
N GLY A 108 -9.24 -1.87 -18.64
CA GLY A 108 -9.37 -3.29 -18.90
C GLY A 108 -9.55 -4.06 -17.59
N TRP A 109 -10.16 -5.23 -17.70
CA TRP A 109 -10.40 -6.12 -16.58
C TRP A 109 -10.56 -7.57 -17.00
N ARG A 110 -10.29 -8.50 -16.08
CA ARG A 110 -10.56 -9.93 -16.24
C ARG A 110 -11.04 -10.51 -14.91
N CYS A 111 -12.16 -11.25 -14.97
CA CYS A 111 -12.74 -11.95 -13.85
C CYS A 111 -12.38 -13.43 -13.91
N ASP A 112 -11.96 -14.00 -12.78
CA ASP A 112 -11.58 -15.41 -12.66
C ASP A 112 -11.86 -15.94 -11.24
N VAL A 113 -11.66 -17.24 -11.03
CA VAL A 113 -11.79 -17.88 -9.71
C VAL A 113 -10.76 -17.36 -8.70
N SER A 114 -9.62 -16.89 -9.18
CA SER A 114 -8.52 -16.35 -8.36
C SER A 114 -7.72 -15.34 -9.15
N GLU A 115 -6.94 -14.52 -8.43
CA GLU A 115 -5.91 -13.69 -9.05
C GLU A 115 -4.79 -14.57 -9.57
N ASN A 116 -4.60 -14.57 -10.87
CA ASN A 116 -3.57 -15.34 -11.53
C ASN A 116 -2.87 -14.52 -12.62
N ILE A 117 -1.74 -15.04 -13.10
CA ILE A 117 -0.92 -14.37 -14.10
C ILE A 117 -1.68 -14.13 -15.41
N ASP A 118 -2.57 -15.06 -15.80
CA ASP A 118 -3.30 -14.95 -17.06
C ASP A 118 -4.34 -13.84 -17.00
N SER A 119 -5.07 -13.68 -15.88
CA SER A 119 -5.98 -12.56 -15.66
C SER A 119 -5.26 -11.22 -15.81
N ILE A 120 -4.07 -11.10 -15.19
CA ILE A 120 -3.27 -9.87 -15.25
C ILE A 120 -2.75 -9.63 -16.67
N ARG A 121 -2.16 -10.65 -17.29
CA ARG A 121 -1.59 -10.58 -18.62
C ARG A 121 -2.63 -10.24 -19.70
N LEU A 122 -3.73 -10.99 -19.73
CA LEU A 122 -4.77 -10.84 -20.74
C LEU A 122 -5.50 -9.50 -20.60
N SER A 123 -5.83 -9.07 -19.37
CA SER A 123 -6.41 -7.74 -19.16
C SER A 123 -5.47 -6.62 -19.57
N PHE A 124 -4.16 -6.77 -19.36
CA PHE A 124 -3.17 -5.81 -19.82
C PHE A 124 -3.09 -5.79 -21.36
N MET A 125 -3.10 -6.95 -22.00
CA MET A 125 -3.12 -7.02 -23.48
C MET A 125 -4.36 -6.38 -24.07
N ASP A 126 -5.53 -6.49 -23.42
CA ASP A 126 -6.75 -5.78 -23.84
C ASP A 126 -6.56 -4.25 -23.76
N VAL A 127 -5.90 -3.75 -22.70
CA VAL A 127 -5.56 -2.32 -22.58
C VAL A 127 -4.66 -1.88 -23.72
N VAL A 128 -3.56 -2.61 -23.96
CA VAL A 128 -2.60 -2.29 -25.01
C VAL A 128 -3.25 -2.31 -26.39
N THR A 129 -4.05 -3.33 -26.69
CA THR A 129 -4.72 -3.47 -27.98
C THR A 129 -5.72 -2.32 -28.23
N ARG A 130 -6.40 -1.85 -27.19
CA ARG A 130 -7.44 -0.82 -27.30
C ARG A 130 -6.89 0.60 -27.31
N TYR A 131 -5.86 0.87 -26.53
CA TYR A 131 -5.39 2.23 -26.27
C TYR A 131 -3.94 2.49 -26.72
N GLY A 132 -3.19 1.44 -27.03
CA GLY A 132 -1.76 1.55 -27.29
C GLY A 132 -0.94 1.72 -26.01
N ILE A 133 0.34 2.03 -26.20
CA ILE A 133 1.29 2.33 -25.11
C ILE A 133 1.94 3.68 -25.43
N PRO A 134 1.86 4.67 -24.51
CA PRO A 134 2.56 5.93 -24.68
C PRO A 134 4.08 5.75 -24.52
N GLU A 135 4.86 6.69 -25.03
CA GLU A 135 6.32 6.67 -24.96
C GLU A 135 6.84 6.68 -23.51
N ASP A 136 6.25 7.51 -22.66
CA ASP A 136 6.54 7.57 -21.22
C ASP A 136 5.45 6.82 -20.43
N PHE A 137 5.60 5.51 -20.32
CA PHE A 137 4.58 4.64 -19.73
C PHE A 137 4.97 4.13 -18.35
N HIS A 138 4.09 4.34 -17.38
CA HIS A 138 4.27 3.94 -15.99
C HIS A 138 3.19 2.97 -15.52
N ILE A 139 3.59 1.94 -14.78
CA ILE A 139 2.68 0.95 -14.19
C ILE A 139 2.92 0.86 -12.68
N THR A 140 1.87 0.99 -11.89
CA THR A 140 1.89 0.71 -10.44
C THR A 140 1.07 -0.52 -10.14
N ILE A 141 1.66 -1.49 -9.45
CA ILE A 141 1.00 -2.69 -8.94
C ILE A 141 1.52 -3.04 -7.54
N ASP A 142 0.84 -3.96 -6.86
CA ASP A 142 1.32 -4.50 -5.60
C ASP A 142 2.50 -5.44 -5.81
N ASN A 143 3.45 -5.39 -4.86
CA ASN A 143 4.57 -6.32 -4.83
C ASN A 143 4.18 -7.65 -4.16
N THR A 144 3.05 -8.24 -4.60
CA THR A 144 2.57 -9.56 -4.17
C THR A 144 3.17 -10.66 -5.06
N ARG A 145 3.09 -11.92 -4.60
CA ARG A 145 3.60 -13.05 -5.41
C ARG A 145 2.93 -13.18 -6.78
N GLY A 146 1.63 -12.88 -6.88
CA GLY A 146 0.87 -12.95 -8.13
C GLY A 146 1.29 -11.84 -9.10
N ALA A 147 1.20 -10.60 -8.64
CA ALA A 147 1.52 -9.43 -9.45
C ALA A 147 3.04 -9.32 -9.75
N ALA A 148 3.91 -9.65 -8.78
CA ALA A 148 5.37 -9.63 -8.95
C ALA A 148 5.93 -10.89 -9.63
N ASN A 149 5.17 -11.55 -10.48
CA ASN A 149 5.61 -12.73 -11.21
C ASN A 149 6.72 -12.38 -12.21
N LYS A 150 7.75 -13.27 -12.35
CA LYS A 150 8.88 -13.04 -13.23
C LYS A 150 8.51 -12.84 -14.71
N TRP A 151 7.45 -13.47 -15.17
CA TRP A 151 6.99 -13.33 -16.55
C TRP A 151 6.34 -11.98 -16.84
N LEU A 152 5.77 -11.32 -15.81
CA LEU A 152 5.19 -9.99 -15.93
C LEU A 152 6.21 -8.89 -15.64
N THR A 153 7.01 -9.06 -14.59
CA THR A 153 7.83 -8.01 -13.99
C THR A 153 9.30 -8.38 -13.83
N GLY A 154 9.77 -9.44 -14.50
CA GLY A 154 11.19 -9.85 -14.47
C GLY A 154 12.10 -8.69 -14.86
N GLY A 155 13.21 -8.53 -14.12
CA GLY A 155 14.14 -7.42 -14.29
C GLY A 155 13.69 -6.07 -13.71
N ALA A 156 12.46 -5.95 -13.18
CA ALA A 156 12.02 -4.73 -12.51
C ALA A 156 12.74 -4.55 -11.17
N PRO A 157 13.22 -3.34 -10.84
CA PRO A 157 13.87 -3.08 -9.56
C PRO A 157 12.89 -3.30 -8.40
N ASN A 158 13.41 -3.76 -7.25
CA ASN A 158 12.64 -4.01 -6.02
C ASN A 158 11.47 -5.00 -6.13
N ARG A 159 11.42 -5.78 -7.20
CA ARG A 159 10.43 -6.83 -7.39
C ARG A 159 10.56 -7.89 -6.30
N TYR A 160 9.51 -8.08 -5.49
CA TYR A 160 9.42 -9.11 -4.44
C TYR A 160 10.77 -9.42 -3.79
N ARG A 161 11.28 -8.53 -2.96
CA ARG A 161 12.66 -8.32 -2.46
C ARG A 161 13.56 -9.56 -2.32
N PHE A 162 13.00 -10.73 -1.98
CA PHE A 162 13.78 -11.94 -1.70
C PHE A 162 13.94 -12.90 -2.90
N LYS A 163 13.37 -12.56 -4.06
CA LYS A 163 13.37 -13.42 -5.24
C LYS A 163 13.82 -12.74 -6.54
N VAL A 164 14.37 -11.55 -6.44
CA VAL A 164 14.98 -10.89 -7.60
C VAL A 164 16.33 -11.53 -7.86
N LYS A 165 16.50 -12.07 -9.08
CA LYS A 165 17.78 -12.55 -9.58
C LYS A 165 18.23 -11.62 -10.69
N GLU A 166 19.53 -11.30 -10.73
CA GLU A 166 20.11 -10.44 -11.78
C GLU A 166 19.90 -11.01 -13.20
N ASP A 167 19.89 -12.35 -13.31
CA ASP A 167 19.71 -13.07 -14.57
C ASP A 167 18.24 -13.32 -14.93
N ASP A 168 17.27 -12.74 -14.23
CA ASP A 168 15.86 -12.89 -14.59
C ASP A 168 15.59 -12.29 -15.98
N PRO A 169 14.88 -13.01 -16.87
CA PRO A 169 14.49 -12.44 -18.15
C PRO A 169 13.60 -11.22 -17.95
N LYS A 170 13.67 -10.25 -18.86
CA LYS A 170 12.76 -9.11 -18.84
C LYS A 170 11.30 -9.58 -18.91
N GLY A 171 10.50 -9.15 -17.96
CA GLY A 171 9.07 -9.43 -17.93
C GLY A 171 8.29 -8.61 -18.96
N LEU A 172 7.05 -9.03 -19.21
CA LEU A 172 6.16 -8.44 -20.23
C LEU A 172 6.10 -6.91 -20.12
N PHE A 173 5.91 -6.35 -18.94
CA PHE A 173 5.76 -4.89 -18.76
C PHE A 173 7.02 -4.14 -19.15
N LEU A 174 8.19 -4.65 -18.79
CA LEU A 174 9.47 -4.03 -19.19
C LEU A 174 9.78 -4.19 -20.69
N LEU A 175 9.38 -5.31 -21.28
CA LEU A 175 9.49 -5.51 -22.75
C LEU A 175 8.62 -4.52 -23.52
N MET A 176 7.48 -4.13 -22.94
CA MET A 176 6.57 -3.11 -23.48
C MET A 176 7.01 -1.67 -23.14
N GLY A 177 8.19 -1.47 -22.54
CA GLY A 177 8.74 -0.16 -22.21
C GLY A 177 8.21 0.46 -20.92
N ALA A 178 7.40 -0.26 -20.11
CA ALA A 178 6.84 0.31 -18.90
C ALA A 178 7.88 0.51 -17.79
N LYS A 179 7.80 1.66 -17.10
CA LYS A 179 8.52 1.92 -15.87
C LYS A 179 7.67 1.42 -14.69
N MET A 180 8.22 0.44 -13.96
CA MET A 180 7.49 -0.22 -12.87
C MET A 180 7.60 0.53 -11.56
N HIS A 181 6.47 0.70 -10.88
CA HIS A 181 6.35 1.23 -9.53
C HIS A 181 5.63 0.24 -8.64
N TRP A 182 6.14 0.09 -7.42
CA TRP A 182 5.57 -0.80 -6.44
C TRP A 182 4.89 -0.01 -5.34
N THR A 183 3.77 -0.50 -4.85
CA THR A 183 3.20 0.06 -3.62
C THR A 183 4.15 -0.20 -2.47
N SER A 184 4.44 0.83 -1.68
CA SER A 184 5.33 0.72 -0.55
C SER A 184 4.70 -0.11 0.56
N VAL A 185 5.48 -1.05 1.11
CA VAL A 185 5.14 -1.77 2.32
C VAL A 185 5.93 -1.13 3.46
N VAL A 186 5.25 -0.42 4.35
CA VAL A 186 5.84 0.16 5.55
C VAL A 186 5.55 -0.77 6.73
N ALA A 187 6.60 -1.21 7.44
CA ALA A 187 6.52 -2.11 8.61
C ALA A 187 5.68 -3.39 8.38
N GLY A 188 5.76 -3.99 7.19
CA GLY A 188 5.04 -5.22 6.85
C GLY A 188 3.55 -5.04 6.52
N LYS A 189 3.04 -3.81 6.54
CA LYS A 189 1.66 -3.48 6.13
C LYS A 189 1.69 -2.64 4.86
N GLY A 190 0.83 -2.98 3.89
CA GLY A 190 0.66 -2.20 2.68
C GLY A 190 0.09 -0.81 2.99
N TRP A 191 0.60 0.22 2.35
CA TRP A 191 0.07 1.57 2.46
C TRP A 191 -1.09 1.74 1.47
N GLY A 192 -2.33 1.44 1.90
CA GLY A 192 -3.53 1.41 1.05
C GLY A 192 -3.91 2.73 0.37
N GLN A 193 -3.29 3.85 0.76
CA GLN A 193 -3.54 5.15 0.11
C GLN A 193 -2.75 5.35 -1.19
N ALA A 194 -1.90 4.40 -1.56
CA ALA A 194 -0.98 4.56 -2.69
C ALA A 194 -1.65 4.35 -4.06
N LYS A 195 -2.75 3.59 -4.13
CA LYS A 195 -3.41 3.24 -5.39
C LYS A 195 -4.79 3.87 -5.55
N PRO A 196 -4.98 4.72 -6.57
CA PRO A 196 -6.31 5.27 -6.87
C PRO A 196 -7.38 4.23 -7.18
N VAL A 197 -7.01 3.08 -7.74
CA VAL A 197 -7.95 2.01 -8.10
C VAL A 197 -8.67 1.41 -6.88
N GLU A 198 -8.05 1.40 -5.71
CA GLU A 198 -8.68 0.91 -4.48
C GLU A 198 -9.95 1.72 -4.13
N ARG A 199 -9.98 3.02 -4.46
CA ARG A 199 -11.17 3.87 -4.27
C ARG A 199 -12.31 3.53 -5.24
N ALA A 200 -11.98 2.94 -6.39
CA ALA A 200 -12.99 2.51 -7.34
C ALA A 200 -13.76 1.27 -6.86
N PHE A 201 -13.24 0.57 -5.85
CA PHE A 201 -13.87 -0.61 -5.25
C PHE A 201 -14.79 -0.29 -4.06
N GLY A 202 -14.81 0.97 -3.60
CA GLY A 202 -15.64 1.38 -2.47
C GLY A 202 -17.09 1.67 -2.84
N VAL A 203 -17.89 2.00 -1.81
CA VAL A 203 -19.32 2.33 -1.95
C VAL A 203 -19.54 3.39 -3.03
N GLY A 204 -20.39 3.07 -4.00
CA GLY A 204 -20.66 3.92 -5.18
C GLY A 204 -19.63 3.78 -6.31
N GLY A 205 -18.67 2.84 -6.20
CA GLY A 205 -17.71 2.53 -7.25
C GLY A 205 -18.14 1.34 -8.12
N LEU A 206 -17.34 0.27 -8.09
CA LEU A 206 -17.58 -0.96 -8.89
C LEU A 206 -18.40 -2.03 -8.15
N GLU A 207 -18.88 -1.74 -6.94
CA GLU A 207 -19.81 -2.60 -6.21
C GLU A 207 -21.24 -2.47 -6.73
#